data_605998563a13158943bfb2fa91a3839c
#
_entry.id   605998563a13158943bfb2fa91a3839c
#
_cell.length_a   1.000
_cell.length_b   1.000
_cell.length_c   1.000
_cell.angle_alpha   90.00
_cell.angle_beta   90.00
_cell.angle_gamma   90.00
#
_symmetry.space_group_name_H-M   'P 1'
#
loop_
_entity.id
_entity.type
_entity.pdbx_description
1 polymer ?
#
loop_
_entity_poly.entity_id
_entity_poly.type
_entity_poly.pdbx_seq_one_letter_code
_entity_poly.pdbx_strand_id
1 'polypeptide(L)'
;MTTRQAAHSVAFILLTVLVIFASYYTVFGLKGYESTTLIVSLALAFLLSSLISFRTQNTERYPLSLISFSLILFLGWAVLGHFYTVDQDNSMTAILRHFGGAILLLGLSLKIKEEEHLQRFLWLALFCAGLMSVIAVVQQFEVFSAIIPKTFRNMSTGFYGHRNVLATYLLLHFPLTIYFYFSSQTINKKIITGIMPILIVLALIFSRSRGGQLVLGIQLLCILVYFVQMKDHSKVRDFFIALGLITALYFGLIYLIKLSEVDQYYSTPPAITNVFTGELNAWQNLANRLVFWETGWGIFKDYWLTGTGSGTYELLFPMYLGKETSGLVEGFAYVANPPHSHNILIQIATDTGVIGLGLFMAFLIAVYSRGIYLLRNAPPETRNFVFFLTLSLTGFMIHNQIEYNWIQIHFIYPFVFLVFALDFMDRKYSLKKSSVKKINSLIHNGVLTAFILVGTFSTVNYYKYQALIYEKIIPGTGVANLLMLTNEAKTYCPGCGWPGLEMTKNLISQYRRNPNPAILVSAETELKEVALLTPFNLRQFIYLAEIRSFQANWDEAKKLYVQAFKNTKMKALGGCRIFSSNPDKC
;
A
#
# COMPACT_ATOMS: atom_id res chain seq x y z
N MET A 1 -29.66 -8.98 26.56
CA MET A 1 -28.41 -8.29 26.20
C MET A 1 -28.73 -6.81 26.02
N THR A 2 -28.07 -5.93 26.76
CA THR A 2 -28.32 -4.48 26.61
C THR A 2 -27.77 -4.01 25.26
N THR A 3 -28.32 -2.93 24.70
CA THR A 3 -27.82 -2.32 23.44
C THR A 3 -26.31 -2.07 23.48
N ARG A 4 -25.79 -1.73 24.66
CA ARG A 4 -24.36 -1.55 24.90
C ARG A 4 -23.54 -2.84 24.77
N GLN A 5 -24.01 -3.94 25.37
CA GLN A 5 -23.32 -5.22 25.26
C GLN A 5 -23.31 -5.74 23.82
N ALA A 6 -24.42 -5.54 23.10
CA ALA A 6 -24.50 -5.85 21.69
C ALA A 6 -23.49 -5.04 20.86
N ALA A 7 -23.46 -3.71 21.01
CA ALA A 7 -22.52 -2.85 20.28
C ALA A 7 -21.06 -3.16 20.66
N HIS A 8 -20.81 -3.55 21.92
CA HIS A 8 -19.47 -3.96 22.36
C HIS A 8 -19.00 -5.23 21.64
N SER A 9 -19.85 -6.25 21.58
CA SER A 9 -19.53 -7.51 20.90
C SER A 9 -19.40 -7.33 19.39
N VAL A 10 -20.29 -6.55 18.76
CA VAL A 10 -20.25 -6.23 17.34
C VAL A 10 -18.95 -5.53 16.96
N ALA A 11 -18.49 -4.56 17.75
CA ALA A 11 -17.24 -3.87 17.48
C ALA A 11 -16.04 -4.84 17.47
N PHE A 12 -15.97 -5.80 18.40
CA PHE A 12 -14.90 -6.80 18.41
C PHE A 12 -14.98 -7.76 17.22
N ILE A 13 -16.19 -8.18 16.82
CA ILE A 13 -16.39 -9.00 15.64
C ILE A 13 -15.92 -8.25 14.40
N LEU A 14 -16.34 -7.00 14.22
CA LEU A 14 -15.92 -6.16 13.09
C LEU A 14 -14.41 -5.97 13.03
N LEU A 15 -13.76 -5.73 14.17
CA LEU A 15 -12.30 -5.60 14.22
C LEU A 15 -11.61 -6.93 13.88
N THR A 16 -12.13 -8.07 14.36
CA THR A 16 -11.63 -9.41 13.99
C THR A 16 -11.72 -9.63 12.48
N VAL A 17 -12.90 -9.38 11.89
CA VAL A 17 -13.12 -9.51 10.45
C VAL A 17 -12.20 -8.57 9.68
N LEU A 18 -12.04 -7.33 10.14
CA LEU A 18 -11.18 -6.34 9.50
C LEU A 18 -9.71 -6.78 9.48
N VAL A 19 -9.19 -7.30 10.59
CA VAL A 19 -7.79 -7.79 10.66
C VAL A 19 -7.58 -8.97 9.70
N ILE A 20 -8.49 -9.94 9.69
CA ILE A 20 -8.41 -11.10 8.80
C ILE A 20 -8.53 -10.64 7.34
N PHE A 21 -9.54 -9.84 7.04
CA PHE A 21 -9.84 -9.41 5.67
C PHE A 21 -8.73 -8.52 5.09
N ALA A 22 -8.18 -7.60 5.88
CA ALA A 22 -7.05 -6.78 5.44
C ALA A 22 -5.80 -7.63 5.13
N SER A 23 -5.62 -8.76 5.84
CA SER A 23 -4.51 -9.69 5.58
C SER A 23 -4.71 -10.56 4.33
N TYR A 24 -5.95 -10.92 3.99
CA TYR A 24 -6.25 -11.95 2.98
C TYR A 24 -7.23 -11.52 1.88
N TYR A 25 -7.47 -10.23 1.68
CA TYR A 25 -8.50 -9.73 0.74
C TYR A 25 -8.35 -10.27 -0.68
N THR A 26 -7.13 -10.54 -1.13
CA THR A 26 -6.85 -11.07 -2.47
C THR A 26 -7.37 -12.49 -2.70
N VAL A 27 -7.58 -13.26 -1.63
CA VAL A 27 -8.12 -14.63 -1.69
C VAL A 27 -9.58 -14.63 -2.13
N PHE A 28 -10.30 -13.54 -1.83
CA PHE A 28 -11.74 -13.46 -2.10
C PHE A 28 -12.07 -13.13 -3.56
N GLY A 29 -11.06 -13.00 -4.43
CA GLY A 29 -11.25 -12.72 -5.86
C GLY A 29 -11.86 -11.35 -6.14
N LEU A 30 -11.88 -10.46 -5.14
CA LEU A 30 -12.44 -9.11 -5.27
C LEU A 30 -11.52 -8.22 -6.10
N LYS A 31 -12.13 -7.40 -6.93
CA LYS A 31 -11.41 -6.32 -7.64
C LYS A 31 -10.83 -5.32 -6.63
N GLY A 32 -9.79 -4.56 -7.03
CA GLY A 32 -9.11 -3.64 -6.13
C GLY A 32 -10.02 -2.58 -5.50
N TYR A 33 -11.03 -2.09 -6.23
CA TYR A 33 -12.01 -1.14 -5.73
C TYR A 33 -13.03 -1.79 -4.77
N GLU A 34 -13.44 -3.04 -5.02
CA GLU A 34 -14.36 -3.77 -4.16
C GLU A 34 -13.73 -4.06 -2.80
N SER A 35 -12.47 -4.52 -2.79
CA SER A 35 -11.74 -4.76 -1.55
C SER A 35 -11.50 -3.47 -0.78
N THR A 36 -11.14 -2.36 -1.45
CA THR A 36 -10.98 -1.04 -0.80
C THR A 36 -12.30 -0.59 -0.17
N THR A 37 -13.42 -0.67 -0.91
CA THR A 37 -14.75 -0.29 -0.42
C THR A 37 -15.16 -1.12 0.79
N LEU A 38 -14.98 -2.45 0.72
CA LEU A 38 -15.37 -3.35 1.81
C LEU A 38 -14.55 -3.07 3.08
N ILE A 39 -13.23 -2.91 2.96
CA ILE A 39 -12.37 -2.66 4.13
C ILE A 39 -12.70 -1.30 4.77
N VAL A 40 -12.89 -0.25 3.97
CA VAL A 40 -13.28 1.07 4.52
C VAL A 40 -14.67 1.02 5.15
N SER A 41 -15.62 0.30 4.57
CA SER A 41 -16.97 0.09 5.14
C SER A 41 -16.91 -0.66 6.48
N LEU A 42 -16.08 -1.70 6.58
CA LEU A 42 -15.85 -2.42 7.84
C LEU A 42 -15.22 -1.50 8.90
N ALA A 43 -14.28 -0.64 8.52
CA ALA A 43 -13.67 0.32 9.43
C ALA A 43 -14.69 1.38 9.91
N LEU A 44 -15.55 1.87 9.01
CA LEU A 44 -16.65 2.77 9.36
C LEU A 44 -17.67 2.12 10.31
N ALA A 45 -18.08 0.87 10.04
CA ALA A 45 -18.97 0.12 10.90
C ALA A 45 -18.34 -0.15 12.29
N PHE A 46 -17.03 -0.45 12.31
CA PHE A 46 -16.27 -0.59 13.55
C PHE A 46 -16.22 0.73 14.34
N LEU A 47 -15.94 1.85 13.70
CA LEU A 47 -15.96 3.16 14.36
C LEU A 47 -17.36 3.49 14.91
N LEU A 48 -18.41 3.28 14.13
CA LEU A 48 -19.79 3.54 14.56
C LEU A 48 -20.18 2.69 15.78
N SER A 49 -19.91 1.38 15.75
CA SER A 49 -20.20 0.48 16.88
C SER A 49 -19.36 0.84 18.11
N SER A 50 -18.12 1.31 17.91
CA SER A 50 -17.25 1.80 18.98
C SER A 50 -17.79 3.08 19.62
N LEU A 51 -18.31 4.00 18.82
CA LEU A 51 -18.96 5.24 19.28
C LEU A 51 -20.23 4.95 20.09
N ILE A 52 -21.10 4.04 19.62
CA ILE A 52 -22.31 3.63 20.34
C ILE A 52 -21.93 3.04 21.68
N SER A 53 -20.94 2.15 21.69
CA SER A 53 -20.43 1.55 22.92
C SER A 53 -19.83 2.58 23.89
N PHE A 54 -19.18 3.62 23.37
CA PHE A 54 -18.56 4.68 24.15
C PHE A 54 -19.56 5.65 24.75
N ARG A 55 -20.55 6.11 23.97
CA ARG A 55 -21.60 7.06 24.44
C ARG A 55 -22.37 6.53 25.65
N THR A 56 -22.47 5.23 25.81
CA THR A 56 -23.12 4.61 26.95
C THR A 56 -22.24 4.52 28.20
N GLN A 57 -20.96 4.89 28.10
CA GLN A 57 -20.06 5.03 29.24
C GLN A 57 -19.98 6.52 29.61
N ASN A 58 -20.74 6.93 30.63
CA ASN A 58 -20.56 8.24 31.26
C ASN A 58 -19.15 8.27 31.82
N THR A 59 -18.25 8.93 31.18
CA THR A 59 -16.96 9.37 31.66
C THR A 59 -15.80 9.15 30.72
N GLU A 60 -14.80 9.81 30.98
CA GLU A 60 -13.41 9.86 30.62
C GLU A 60 -13.08 10.31 29.20
N ARG A 61 -12.55 11.51 29.23
CA ARG A 61 -11.98 12.28 28.13
C ARG A 61 -10.79 11.53 27.55
N TYR A 62 -10.80 11.37 26.24
CA TYR A 62 -9.63 10.87 25.54
C TYR A 62 -8.56 11.93 25.43
N PRO A 63 -7.37 11.74 25.97
CA PRO A 63 -6.22 12.44 25.48
C PRO A 63 -5.84 11.80 24.14
N LEU A 64 -5.95 12.53 23.04
CA LEU A 64 -5.18 12.19 21.85
C LEU A 64 -3.72 12.30 22.26
N SER A 65 -2.97 11.21 22.13
CA SER A 65 -1.52 11.27 22.33
C SER A 65 -0.86 12.07 21.21
N LEU A 66 0.39 12.43 21.40
CA LEU A 66 1.20 13.07 20.38
C LEU A 66 1.30 12.20 19.10
N ILE A 67 1.38 10.88 19.28
CA ILE A 67 1.46 9.91 18.17
C ILE A 67 0.17 9.93 17.36
N SER A 68 -0.97 9.71 18.00
CA SER A 68 -2.27 9.69 17.33
C SER A 68 -2.60 11.03 16.68
N PHE A 69 -2.32 12.13 17.36
CA PHE A 69 -2.58 13.47 16.85
C PHE A 69 -1.77 13.77 15.59
N SER A 70 -0.46 13.51 15.61
CA SER A 70 0.41 13.76 14.46
C SER A 70 0.07 12.87 13.25
N LEU A 71 -0.31 11.60 13.48
CA LEU A 71 -0.77 10.72 12.41
C LEU A 71 -2.08 11.20 11.79
N ILE A 72 -3.05 11.63 12.61
CA ILE A 72 -4.33 12.15 12.13
C ILE A 72 -4.11 13.43 11.30
N LEU A 73 -3.20 14.32 11.74
CA LEU A 73 -2.86 15.53 10.98
C LEU A 73 -2.27 15.18 9.61
N PHE A 74 -1.34 14.23 9.56
CA PHE A 74 -0.75 13.79 8.30
C PHE A 74 -1.79 13.14 7.38
N LEU A 75 -2.57 12.18 7.89
CA LEU A 75 -3.61 11.51 7.09
C LEU A 75 -4.69 12.49 6.64
N GLY A 76 -5.06 13.45 7.51
CA GLY A 76 -6.00 14.53 7.17
C GLY A 76 -5.48 15.43 6.05
N TRP A 77 -4.20 15.80 6.09
CA TRP A 77 -3.57 16.58 5.01
C TRP A 77 -3.55 15.80 3.70
N ALA A 78 -3.20 14.51 3.74
CA ALA A 78 -3.23 13.66 2.56
C ALA A 78 -4.64 13.54 1.96
N VAL A 79 -5.68 13.49 2.79
CA VAL A 79 -7.09 13.50 2.34
C VAL A 79 -7.47 14.85 1.73
N LEU A 80 -7.04 15.97 2.33
CA LEU A 80 -7.27 17.31 1.76
C LEU A 80 -6.61 17.47 0.38
N GLY A 81 -5.58 16.70 0.09
CA GLY A 81 -4.94 16.63 -1.23
C GLY A 81 -5.91 16.39 -2.39
N HIS A 82 -7.07 15.80 -2.14
CA HIS A 82 -8.10 15.61 -3.17
C HIS A 82 -8.61 16.90 -3.79
N PHE A 83 -8.67 17.96 -3.03
CA PHE A 83 -9.23 19.23 -3.50
C PHE A 83 -8.29 20.02 -4.41
N TYR A 84 -7.00 19.70 -4.40
CA TYR A 84 -5.98 20.33 -5.25
C TYR A 84 -5.19 19.34 -6.11
N THR A 85 -5.62 18.08 -6.15
CA THR A 85 -4.93 17.04 -6.93
C THR A 85 -4.94 17.35 -8.42
N VAL A 86 -3.86 16.97 -9.11
CA VAL A 86 -3.77 17.06 -10.58
C VAL A 86 -4.57 15.96 -11.29
N ASP A 87 -5.06 14.97 -10.55
CA ASP A 87 -5.89 13.88 -11.08
C ASP A 87 -6.77 13.28 -9.96
N GLN A 88 -8.07 13.53 -10.06
CA GLN A 88 -9.04 13.04 -9.08
C GLN A 88 -9.29 11.53 -9.18
N ASP A 89 -9.19 10.94 -10.37
CA ASP A 89 -9.38 9.50 -10.57
C ASP A 89 -8.42 8.66 -9.71
N ASN A 90 -7.12 8.91 -9.88
CA ASN A 90 -6.07 8.19 -9.16
C ASN A 90 -6.03 8.55 -7.67
N SER A 91 -6.29 9.82 -7.35
CA SER A 91 -6.29 10.32 -5.98
C SER A 91 -7.41 9.72 -5.13
N MET A 92 -8.58 9.46 -5.70
CA MET A 92 -9.77 8.99 -4.99
C MET A 92 -9.53 7.68 -4.22
N THR A 93 -8.85 6.71 -4.84
CA THR A 93 -8.50 5.44 -4.19
C THR A 93 -7.51 5.63 -3.04
N ALA A 94 -6.48 6.45 -3.26
CA ALA A 94 -5.45 6.73 -2.26
C ALA A 94 -6.04 7.42 -1.02
N ILE A 95 -6.93 8.38 -1.23
CA ILE A 95 -7.60 9.13 -0.17
C ILE A 95 -8.47 8.24 0.69
N LEU A 96 -9.27 7.36 0.08
CA LEU A 96 -10.09 6.43 0.84
C LEU A 96 -9.26 5.52 1.74
N ARG A 97 -8.07 5.11 1.30
CA ARG A 97 -7.14 4.31 2.11
C ARG A 97 -6.57 5.09 3.29
N HIS A 98 -6.14 6.33 3.08
CA HIS A 98 -5.69 7.21 4.16
C HIS A 98 -6.80 7.51 5.16
N PHE A 99 -7.99 7.82 4.64
CA PHE A 99 -9.17 8.06 5.44
C PHE A 99 -9.54 6.82 6.28
N GLY A 100 -9.53 5.63 5.68
CA GLY A 100 -9.76 4.37 6.37
C GLY A 100 -8.75 4.12 7.50
N GLY A 101 -7.48 4.47 7.30
CA GLY A 101 -6.45 4.40 8.35
C GLY A 101 -6.76 5.32 9.53
N ALA A 102 -7.19 6.55 9.27
CA ALA A 102 -7.59 7.50 10.32
C ALA A 102 -8.82 7.01 11.11
N ILE A 103 -9.82 6.48 10.40
CA ILE A 103 -11.03 5.89 10.99
C ILE A 103 -10.67 4.70 11.89
N LEU A 104 -9.79 3.81 11.42
CA LEU A 104 -9.33 2.68 12.21
C LEU A 104 -8.65 3.15 13.51
N LEU A 105 -7.74 4.11 13.44
CA LEU A 105 -7.06 4.65 14.60
C LEU A 105 -8.06 5.23 15.63
N LEU A 106 -9.03 5.99 15.17
CA LEU A 106 -10.09 6.54 16.02
C LEU A 106 -10.93 5.43 16.65
N GLY A 107 -11.36 4.44 15.88
CA GLY A 107 -12.12 3.30 16.37
C GLY A 107 -11.36 2.48 17.44
N LEU A 108 -10.08 2.20 17.19
CA LEU A 108 -9.19 1.52 18.13
C LEU A 108 -9.05 2.32 19.44
N SER A 109 -8.85 3.63 19.33
CA SER A 109 -8.73 4.52 20.50
C SER A 109 -10.00 4.58 21.34
N LEU A 110 -11.16 4.47 20.72
CA LEU A 110 -12.46 4.41 21.41
C LEU A 110 -12.72 3.05 22.05
N LYS A 111 -12.27 1.96 21.43
CA LYS A 111 -12.68 0.61 21.78
C LYS A 111 -11.70 -0.12 22.69
N ILE A 112 -10.41 -0.05 22.40
CA ILE A 112 -9.40 -0.81 23.15
C ILE A 112 -8.93 0.01 24.36
N LYS A 113 -9.36 -0.42 25.54
CA LYS A 113 -9.03 0.20 26.83
C LYS A 113 -8.14 -0.67 27.68
N GLU A 114 -8.14 -1.97 27.44
CA GLU A 114 -7.46 -2.98 28.23
C GLU A 114 -6.34 -3.61 27.38
N GLU A 115 -5.22 -3.86 28.03
CA GLU A 115 -4.05 -4.47 27.39
C GLU A 115 -4.38 -5.89 26.91
N GLU A 116 -5.23 -6.61 27.63
CA GLU A 116 -5.65 -7.96 27.23
C GLU A 116 -6.32 -7.96 25.84
N HIS A 117 -7.21 -6.99 25.58
CA HIS A 117 -7.83 -6.85 24.26
C HIS A 117 -6.80 -6.51 23.19
N LEU A 118 -5.83 -5.61 23.47
CA LEU A 118 -4.75 -5.31 22.55
C LEU A 118 -3.93 -6.58 22.23
N GLN A 119 -3.55 -7.34 23.26
CA GLN A 119 -2.79 -8.58 23.09
C GLN A 119 -3.55 -9.62 22.26
N ARG A 120 -4.87 -9.77 22.44
CA ARG A 120 -5.69 -10.69 21.64
C ARG A 120 -5.64 -10.35 20.14
N PHE A 121 -5.75 -9.08 19.80
CA PHE A 121 -5.69 -8.65 18.38
C PHE A 121 -4.28 -8.71 17.80
N LEU A 122 -3.25 -8.47 18.59
CA LEU A 122 -1.87 -8.71 18.16
C LEU A 122 -1.65 -10.20 17.87
N TRP A 123 -2.15 -11.09 18.72
CA TRP A 123 -2.12 -12.54 18.46
C TRP A 123 -2.82 -12.92 17.16
N LEU A 124 -3.98 -12.36 16.89
CA LEU A 124 -4.70 -12.58 15.63
C LEU A 124 -3.88 -12.12 14.42
N ALA A 125 -3.29 -10.92 14.49
CA ALA A 125 -2.45 -10.39 13.41
C ALA A 125 -1.21 -11.28 13.16
N LEU A 126 -0.57 -11.76 14.23
CA LEU A 126 0.57 -12.68 14.11
C LEU A 126 0.16 -14.06 13.58
N PHE A 127 -1.00 -14.56 13.96
CA PHE A 127 -1.55 -15.80 13.40
C PHE A 127 -1.78 -15.66 11.88
N CYS A 128 -2.35 -14.53 11.45
CA CYS A 128 -2.50 -14.21 10.03
C CYS A 128 -1.13 -14.17 9.31
N ALA A 129 -0.11 -13.56 9.91
CA ALA A 129 1.23 -13.53 9.34
C ALA A 129 1.87 -14.92 9.28
N GLY A 130 1.68 -15.74 10.30
CA GLY A 130 2.13 -17.13 10.33
C GLY A 130 1.49 -17.97 9.23
N LEU A 131 0.16 -17.88 9.05
CA LEU A 131 -0.55 -18.58 7.98
C LEU A 131 -0.11 -18.10 6.59
N MET A 132 0.10 -16.80 6.39
CA MET A 132 0.65 -16.25 5.14
C MET A 132 2.05 -16.82 4.86
N SER A 133 2.86 -17.01 5.90
CA SER A 133 4.20 -17.60 5.77
C SER A 133 4.13 -19.09 5.38
N VAL A 134 3.20 -19.86 5.95
CA VAL A 134 2.94 -21.24 5.53
C VAL A 134 2.60 -21.30 4.04
N ILE A 135 1.67 -20.45 3.59
CA ILE A 135 1.26 -20.38 2.20
C ILE A 135 2.46 -20.04 1.30
N ALA A 136 3.28 -19.07 1.70
CA ALA A 136 4.46 -18.68 0.95
C ALA A 136 5.51 -19.80 0.84
N VAL A 137 5.69 -20.60 1.90
CA VAL A 137 6.58 -21.78 1.87
C VAL A 137 5.98 -22.88 0.97
N VAL A 138 4.68 -23.16 1.11
CA VAL A 138 3.97 -24.18 0.33
C VAL A 138 3.98 -23.85 -1.16
N GLN A 139 3.98 -22.57 -1.54
CA GLN A 139 4.11 -22.13 -2.94
C GLN A 139 5.39 -22.63 -3.65
N GLN A 140 6.41 -23.07 -2.90
CA GLN A 140 7.61 -23.65 -3.49
C GLN A 140 7.43 -25.09 -3.97
N PHE A 141 6.35 -25.77 -3.57
CA PHE A 141 6.08 -27.15 -3.94
C PHE A 141 5.02 -27.21 -5.04
N GLU A 142 5.38 -27.83 -6.17
CA GLU A 142 4.51 -27.91 -7.36
C GLU A 142 3.21 -28.66 -7.13
N VAL A 143 3.26 -29.66 -6.26
CA VAL A 143 2.09 -30.49 -5.92
C VAL A 143 0.89 -29.67 -5.41
N PHE A 144 1.14 -28.49 -4.84
CA PHE A 144 0.08 -27.60 -4.36
C PHE A 144 -0.33 -26.52 -5.37
N SER A 145 0.23 -26.51 -6.59
CA SER A 145 -0.03 -25.49 -7.61
C SER A 145 -1.50 -25.42 -8.08
N ALA A 146 -2.24 -26.54 -7.94
CA ALA A 146 -3.68 -26.58 -8.24
C ALA A 146 -4.53 -25.83 -7.21
N ILE A 147 -4.06 -25.71 -5.95
CA ILE A 147 -4.79 -25.09 -4.84
C ILE A 147 -4.27 -23.67 -4.57
N ILE A 148 -2.96 -23.50 -4.66
CA ILE A 148 -2.27 -22.23 -4.38
C ILE A 148 -1.53 -21.83 -5.67
N PRO A 149 -2.05 -20.84 -6.42
CA PRO A 149 -1.46 -20.44 -7.69
C PRO A 149 0.02 -20.10 -7.53
N LYS A 150 0.86 -20.70 -8.36
CA LYS A 150 2.27 -20.28 -8.50
C LYS A 150 2.28 -18.89 -9.10
N THR A 151 3.09 -18.07 -8.52
CA THR A 151 3.33 -16.74 -9.03
C THR A 151 4.57 -16.70 -9.90
N PHE A 152 4.73 -15.57 -10.58
CA PHE A 152 5.75 -15.35 -11.58
C PHE A 152 7.17 -15.72 -11.10
N ARG A 153 7.91 -16.53 -11.88
CA ARG A 153 9.34 -16.86 -11.69
C ARG A 153 9.72 -17.59 -10.39
N ASN A 154 8.91 -18.50 -9.89
CA ASN A 154 9.24 -19.32 -8.70
C ASN A 154 9.59 -18.49 -7.45
N MET A 155 8.96 -17.34 -7.27
CA MET A 155 9.10 -16.50 -6.10
C MET A 155 7.84 -16.60 -5.25
N SER A 156 7.99 -16.79 -3.95
CA SER A 156 6.86 -16.76 -3.04
C SER A 156 6.32 -15.34 -2.92
N THR A 157 5.02 -15.23 -3.03
CA THR A 157 4.30 -13.95 -2.92
C THR A 157 3.16 -14.01 -1.91
N GLY A 158 2.94 -15.19 -1.31
CA GLY A 158 1.73 -15.42 -0.54
C GLY A 158 0.50 -15.16 -1.43
N PHE A 159 -0.50 -14.49 -0.89
CA PHE A 159 -1.67 -14.05 -1.66
C PHE A 159 -1.52 -12.64 -2.26
N TYR A 160 -0.39 -11.96 -2.05
CA TYR A 160 -0.23 -10.55 -2.49
C TYR A 160 0.18 -10.37 -3.96
N GLY A 161 0.50 -11.45 -4.66
CA GLY A 161 0.90 -11.40 -6.07
C GLY A 161 2.27 -10.77 -6.35
N HIS A 162 2.93 -10.18 -5.33
CA HIS A 162 4.23 -9.54 -5.47
C HIS A 162 5.14 -9.81 -4.26
N ARG A 163 6.39 -10.22 -4.55
CA ARG A 163 7.38 -10.65 -3.55
C ARG A 163 7.74 -9.59 -2.51
N ASN A 164 7.90 -8.32 -2.94
CA ASN A 164 8.28 -7.26 -2.01
C ASN A 164 7.12 -6.87 -1.10
N VAL A 165 5.89 -7.02 -1.58
CA VAL A 165 4.66 -6.82 -0.79
C VAL A 165 4.59 -7.85 0.34
N LEU A 166 4.79 -9.14 0.02
CA LEU A 166 4.89 -10.19 1.04
C LEU A 166 6.00 -9.87 2.05
N ALA A 167 7.19 -9.52 1.56
CA ALA A 167 8.33 -9.22 2.43
C ALA A 167 8.02 -8.07 3.41
N THR A 168 7.41 -6.98 2.93
CA THR A 168 7.02 -5.85 3.80
C THR A 168 6.04 -6.28 4.89
N TYR A 169 5.04 -7.10 4.53
CA TYR A 169 4.07 -7.61 5.50
C TYR A 169 4.73 -8.46 6.58
N LEU A 170 5.60 -9.36 6.19
CA LEU A 170 6.31 -10.26 7.12
C LEU A 170 7.28 -9.50 8.03
N LEU A 171 8.03 -8.53 7.49
CA LEU A 171 8.95 -7.68 8.28
C LEU A 171 8.22 -6.85 9.34
N LEU A 172 7.01 -6.40 9.05
CA LEU A 172 6.19 -5.67 10.02
C LEU A 172 5.79 -6.54 11.22
N HIS A 173 5.61 -7.84 11.03
CA HIS A 173 5.15 -8.76 12.06
C HIS A 173 6.28 -9.56 12.74
N PHE A 174 7.40 -9.78 12.05
CA PHE A 174 8.50 -10.64 12.48
C PHE A 174 9.01 -10.34 13.90
N PRO A 175 9.39 -9.10 14.28
CA PRO A 175 9.92 -8.85 15.61
C PRO A 175 8.93 -9.18 16.73
N LEU A 176 7.63 -8.94 16.52
CA LEU A 176 6.61 -9.25 17.50
C LEU A 176 6.45 -10.76 17.73
N THR A 177 6.71 -11.62 16.75
CA THR A 177 6.71 -13.08 16.96
C THR A 177 7.78 -13.50 17.96
N ILE A 178 8.95 -12.85 17.90
CA ILE A 178 10.06 -13.08 18.84
C ILE A 178 9.66 -12.62 20.26
N TYR A 179 9.01 -11.45 20.38
CA TYR A 179 8.49 -10.98 21.66
C TYR A 179 7.52 -12.00 22.27
N PHE A 180 6.54 -12.47 21.49
CA PHE A 180 5.54 -13.42 21.99
C PHE A 180 6.13 -14.78 22.35
N TYR A 181 7.18 -15.23 21.66
CA TYR A 181 7.93 -16.43 22.04
C TYR A 181 8.51 -16.31 23.44
N PHE A 182 9.24 -15.22 23.72
CA PHE A 182 9.88 -15.01 25.01
C PHE A 182 8.89 -14.65 26.14
N SER A 183 7.72 -14.10 25.80
CA SER A 183 6.68 -13.76 26.77
C SER A 183 5.74 -14.92 27.10
N SER A 184 5.80 -16.02 26.34
CA SER A 184 4.90 -17.16 26.51
C SER A 184 5.25 -17.97 27.77
N GLN A 185 4.25 -18.18 28.65
CA GLN A 185 4.40 -18.93 29.90
C GLN A 185 4.12 -20.43 29.76
N THR A 186 3.28 -20.81 28.77
CA THR A 186 2.91 -22.23 28.60
C THR A 186 3.66 -22.83 27.40
N ILE A 187 3.98 -24.13 27.50
CA ILE A 187 4.74 -24.85 26.47
C ILE A 187 4.03 -24.80 25.13
N ASN A 188 2.71 -24.95 25.10
CA ASN A 188 1.93 -24.93 23.85
C ASN A 188 2.04 -23.55 23.14
N LYS A 189 1.89 -22.45 23.90
CA LYS A 189 2.09 -21.10 23.34
C LYS A 189 3.52 -20.91 22.86
N LYS A 190 4.50 -21.40 23.60
CA LYS A 190 5.92 -21.30 23.26
C LYS A 190 6.24 -22.04 21.94
N ILE A 191 5.67 -23.22 21.73
CA ILE A 191 5.81 -23.97 20.47
C ILE A 191 5.22 -23.17 19.31
N ILE A 192 3.97 -22.73 19.43
CA ILE A 192 3.28 -21.98 18.37
C ILE A 192 4.06 -20.70 18.02
N THR A 193 4.44 -19.92 19.04
CA THR A 193 5.18 -18.66 18.81
C THR A 193 6.62 -18.89 18.36
N GLY A 194 7.23 -20.04 18.66
CA GLY A 194 8.56 -20.41 18.17
C GLY A 194 8.57 -20.85 16.71
N ILE A 195 7.50 -21.48 16.24
CA ILE A 195 7.36 -21.86 14.83
C ILE A 195 7.13 -20.64 13.94
N MET A 196 6.38 -19.64 14.39
CA MET A 196 6.04 -18.45 13.59
C MET A 196 7.26 -17.69 13.03
N PRO A 197 8.25 -17.28 13.84
CA PRO A 197 9.42 -16.57 13.31
C PRO A 197 10.23 -17.41 12.32
N ILE A 198 10.31 -18.73 12.53
CA ILE A 198 10.97 -19.65 11.61
C ILE A 198 10.27 -19.64 10.26
N LEU A 199 8.96 -19.79 10.22
CA LEU A 199 8.15 -19.75 9.00
C LEU A 199 8.26 -18.40 8.29
N ILE A 200 8.25 -17.29 9.04
CA ILE A 200 8.40 -15.95 8.47
C ILE A 200 9.76 -15.80 7.80
N VAL A 201 10.85 -16.23 8.44
CA VAL A 201 12.20 -16.14 7.86
C VAL A 201 12.31 -17.01 6.60
N LEU A 202 11.80 -18.24 6.63
CA LEU A 202 11.77 -19.11 5.45
C LEU A 202 10.96 -18.49 4.31
N ALA A 203 9.79 -17.94 4.60
CA ALA A 203 8.95 -17.25 3.61
C ALA A 203 9.66 -16.01 3.02
N LEU A 204 10.39 -15.24 3.83
CA LEU A 204 11.19 -14.11 3.37
C LEU A 204 12.35 -14.56 2.47
N ILE A 205 13.02 -15.67 2.79
CA ILE A 205 14.07 -16.23 1.93
C ILE A 205 13.47 -16.67 0.60
N PHE A 206 12.36 -17.42 0.61
CA PHE A 206 11.70 -17.90 -0.61
C PHE A 206 11.01 -16.80 -1.41
N SER A 207 10.69 -15.66 -0.81
CA SER A 207 10.21 -14.49 -1.56
C SER A 207 11.26 -13.92 -2.51
N ARG A 208 12.55 -14.20 -2.27
CA ARG A 208 13.68 -13.64 -3.02
C ARG A 208 13.68 -12.11 -3.06
N SER A 209 13.05 -11.46 -2.09
CA SER A 209 13.08 -10.00 -1.93
C SER A 209 14.41 -9.58 -1.29
N ARG A 210 15.36 -9.09 -2.11
CA ARG A 210 16.68 -8.64 -1.62
C ARG A 210 16.56 -7.57 -0.54
N GLY A 211 15.69 -6.57 -0.77
CA GLY A 211 15.41 -5.52 0.21
C GLY A 211 14.81 -6.09 1.50
N GLY A 212 13.88 -7.04 1.37
CA GLY A 212 13.31 -7.74 2.52
C GLY A 212 14.33 -8.51 3.33
N GLN A 213 15.23 -9.24 2.67
CA GLN A 213 16.31 -9.99 3.33
C GLN A 213 17.32 -9.07 4.03
N LEU A 214 17.67 -7.94 3.42
CA LEU A 214 18.53 -6.93 4.05
C LEU A 214 17.92 -6.38 5.33
N VAL A 215 16.65 -5.99 5.28
CA VAL A 215 15.93 -5.46 6.46
C VAL A 215 15.77 -6.53 7.54
N LEU A 216 15.49 -7.79 7.16
CA LEU A 216 15.49 -8.92 8.10
C LEU A 216 16.85 -9.04 8.81
N GLY A 217 17.97 -8.95 8.07
CA GLY A 217 19.30 -8.98 8.65
C GLY A 217 19.53 -7.85 9.67
N ILE A 218 19.05 -6.64 9.36
CA ILE A 218 19.09 -5.50 10.29
C ILE A 218 18.24 -5.78 11.55
N GLN A 219 17.02 -6.31 11.38
CA GLN A 219 16.16 -6.65 12.51
C GLN A 219 16.78 -7.74 13.39
N LEU A 220 17.35 -8.79 12.80
CA LEU A 220 18.07 -9.84 13.54
C LEU A 220 19.26 -9.31 14.30
N LEU A 221 20.07 -8.43 13.69
CA LEU A 221 21.20 -7.79 14.35
C LEU A 221 20.74 -6.92 15.54
N CYS A 222 19.69 -6.12 15.37
CA CYS A 222 19.12 -5.31 16.45
C CYS A 222 18.61 -6.19 17.60
N ILE A 223 17.97 -7.33 17.32
CA ILE A 223 17.50 -8.29 18.33
C ILE A 223 18.70 -8.90 19.09
N LEU A 224 19.74 -9.32 18.37
CA LEU A 224 20.93 -9.88 18.99
C LEU A 224 21.62 -8.86 19.90
N VAL A 225 21.84 -7.62 19.41
CA VAL A 225 22.43 -6.53 20.20
C VAL A 225 21.57 -6.26 21.46
N TYR A 226 20.26 -6.25 21.34
CA TYR A 226 19.35 -6.05 22.47
C TYR A 226 19.51 -7.16 23.52
N PHE A 227 19.56 -8.44 23.15
CA PHE A 227 19.76 -9.54 24.08
C PHE A 227 21.13 -9.52 24.76
N VAL A 228 22.18 -9.14 24.02
CA VAL A 228 23.54 -8.97 24.56
C VAL A 228 23.55 -7.84 25.59
N GLN A 229 22.92 -6.69 25.29
CA GLN A 229 22.82 -5.55 26.22
C GLN A 229 22.03 -5.90 27.49
N MET A 230 21.01 -6.74 27.35
CA MET A 230 20.24 -7.25 28.51
C MET A 230 21.02 -8.29 29.33
N LYS A 231 22.22 -8.71 28.90
CA LYS A 231 23.05 -9.76 29.49
C LYS A 231 22.30 -11.08 29.68
N ASP A 232 21.34 -11.37 28.79
CA ASP A 232 20.53 -12.58 28.85
C ASP A 232 21.14 -13.65 27.93
N HIS A 233 22.10 -14.36 28.47
CA HIS A 233 22.83 -15.41 27.78
C HIS A 233 21.92 -16.53 27.28
N SER A 234 20.79 -16.78 27.93
CA SER A 234 19.84 -17.80 27.50
C SER A 234 19.17 -17.40 26.18
N LYS A 235 18.73 -16.15 26.05
CA LYS A 235 18.14 -15.62 24.82
C LYS A 235 19.13 -15.53 23.69
N VAL A 236 20.40 -15.17 23.99
CA VAL A 236 21.48 -15.19 22.98
C VAL A 236 21.70 -16.62 22.46
N ARG A 237 21.80 -17.60 23.35
CA ARG A 237 21.91 -19.01 22.96
C ARG A 237 20.71 -19.46 22.10
N ASP A 238 19.49 -19.18 22.57
CA ASP A 238 18.26 -19.58 21.87
C ASP A 238 18.15 -18.92 20.50
N PHE A 239 18.64 -17.68 20.35
CA PHE A 239 18.76 -16.99 19.06
C PHE A 239 19.65 -17.76 18.07
N PHE A 240 20.84 -18.21 18.49
CA PHE A 240 21.74 -18.96 17.62
C PHE A 240 21.21 -20.37 17.32
N ILE A 241 20.54 -21.03 18.27
CA ILE A 241 19.84 -22.29 18.03
C ILE A 241 18.75 -22.12 16.96
N ALA A 242 17.92 -21.06 17.09
CA ALA A 242 16.88 -20.77 16.09
C ALA A 242 17.49 -20.51 14.71
N LEU A 243 18.58 -19.75 14.62
CA LEU A 243 19.28 -19.50 13.35
C LEU A 243 19.83 -20.81 12.73
N GLY A 244 20.41 -21.68 13.55
CA GLY A 244 20.87 -23.00 13.10
C GLY A 244 19.72 -23.88 12.61
N LEU A 245 18.57 -23.90 13.31
CA LEU A 245 17.38 -24.64 12.89
C LEU A 245 16.81 -24.09 11.59
N ILE A 246 16.73 -22.77 11.42
CA ILE A 246 16.27 -22.11 10.16
C ILE A 246 17.17 -22.54 9.01
N THR A 247 18.48 -22.52 9.21
CA THR A 247 19.47 -22.92 8.21
C THR A 247 19.30 -24.39 7.83
N ALA A 248 19.17 -25.28 8.81
CA ALA A 248 18.96 -26.70 8.57
C ALA A 248 17.64 -26.98 7.81
N LEU A 249 16.55 -26.33 8.26
CA LEU A 249 15.24 -26.44 7.59
C LEU A 249 15.27 -25.91 6.15
N TYR A 250 15.95 -24.77 5.93
CA TYR A 250 16.10 -24.22 4.59
C TYR A 250 16.79 -25.20 3.63
N PHE A 251 17.94 -25.76 4.01
CA PHE A 251 18.64 -26.74 3.19
C PHE A 251 17.83 -28.05 3.03
N GLY A 252 17.16 -28.50 4.08
CA GLY A 252 16.26 -29.65 4.01
C GLY A 252 15.09 -29.44 3.02
N LEU A 253 14.46 -28.27 3.06
CA LEU A 253 13.39 -27.90 2.11
C LEU A 253 13.91 -27.81 0.67
N ILE A 254 15.08 -27.21 0.45
CA ILE A 254 15.70 -27.17 -0.89
C ILE A 254 16.00 -28.59 -1.39
N TYR A 255 16.47 -29.47 -0.53
CA TYR A 255 16.71 -30.87 -0.89
C TYR A 255 15.40 -31.59 -1.27
N LEU A 256 14.33 -31.41 -0.48
CA LEU A 256 13.01 -31.98 -0.78
C LEU A 256 12.41 -31.42 -2.09
N ILE A 257 12.57 -30.12 -2.34
CA ILE A 257 12.14 -29.50 -3.60
C ILE A 257 12.85 -30.12 -4.79
N LYS A 258 14.16 -30.38 -4.67
CA LYS A 258 14.94 -31.05 -5.71
C LYS A 258 14.51 -32.50 -5.94
N LEU A 259 14.14 -33.23 -4.88
CA LEU A 259 13.66 -34.62 -5.00
C LEU A 259 12.28 -34.74 -5.66
N SER A 260 11.48 -33.67 -5.66
CA SER A 260 10.12 -33.68 -6.23
C SER A 260 10.06 -33.53 -7.76
N GLU A 261 11.16 -33.82 -8.48
CA GLU A 261 11.29 -33.77 -9.95
C GLU A 261 10.94 -32.43 -10.63
N VAL A 262 10.87 -31.35 -9.87
CA VAL A 262 10.66 -30.00 -10.39
C VAL A 262 11.95 -29.42 -11.00
N ASP A 263 12.92 -30.27 -11.34
CA ASP A 263 14.32 -29.93 -11.58
C ASP A 263 14.59 -29.14 -12.87
N GLN A 264 13.68 -29.06 -13.80
CA GLN A 264 13.90 -28.30 -15.05
C GLN A 264 13.87 -26.78 -14.85
N TYR A 265 13.34 -26.28 -13.74
CA TYR A 265 13.21 -24.83 -13.47
C TYR A 265 14.19 -24.28 -12.44
N TYR A 266 14.88 -25.12 -11.68
CA TYR A 266 15.76 -24.72 -10.56
C TYR A 266 17.26 -24.80 -10.87
N SER A 267 17.66 -24.74 -12.13
CA SER A 267 19.08 -24.66 -12.54
C SER A 267 19.82 -23.40 -12.05
N THR A 268 19.10 -22.45 -11.42
CA THR A 268 19.71 -21.30 -10.75
C THR A 268 19.77 -21.50 -9.24
N PRO A 269 20.95 -21.37 -8.60
CA PRO A 269 21.08 -21.48 -7.16
C PRO A 269 20.10 -20.56 -6.41
N PRO A 270 19.62 -20.97 -5.23
CA PRO A 270 18.69 -20.15 -4.45
C PRO A 270 19.28 -18.79 -4.09
N ALA A 271 18.38 -17.86 -3.80
CA ALA A 271 18.58 -16.41 -3.72
C ALA A 271 19.79 -15.88 -2.93
N ILE A 272 20.38 -16.65 -2.01
CA ILE A 272 21.55 -16.21 -1.24
C ILE A 272 22.78 -16.02 -2.15
N THR A 273 22.99 -16.94 -3.11
CA THR A 273 24.10 -16.79 -4.08
C THR A 273 23.84 -15.66 -5.07
N ASN A 274 22.56 -15.40 -5.44
CA ASN A 274 22.21 -14.29 -6.33
C ASN A 274 22.33 -12.89 -5.68
N VAL A 275 22.41 -12.78 -4.36
CA VAL A 275 22.74 -11.51 -3.68
C VAL A 275 24.17 -11.08 -4.03
N PHE A 276 25.08 -12.06 -4.18
CA PHE A 276 26.50 -11.80 -4.43
C PHE A 276 26.92 -11.98 -5.90
N THR A 277 26.22 -12.76 -6.70
CA THR A 277 26.62 -13.13 -8.09
C THR A 277 25.75 -12.48 -9.18
N GLY A 278 24.65 -11.83 -8.83
CA GLY A 278 23.73 -11.22 -9.78
C GLY A 278 24.08 -9.75 -10.12
N GLU A 279 25.35 -9.43 -10.38
CA GLU A 279 25.85 -8.06 -10.54
C GLU A 279 25.06 -7.22 -11.56
N LEU A 280 24.85 -7.69 -12.76
CA LEU A 280 24.14 -6.93 -13.81
C LEU A 280 22.69 -6.60 -13.45
N ASN A 281 21.94 -7.57 -12.89
CA ASN A 281 20.54 -7.37 -12.49
C ASN A 281 20.39 -6.50 -11.22
N ALA A 282 21.40 -6.49 -10.34
CA ALA A 282 21.39 -5.66 -9.14
C ALA A 282 21.58 -4.17 -9.47
N TRP A 283 22.56 -3.86 -10.32
CA TRP A 283 22.82 -2.51 -10.79
C TRP A 283 21.65 -1.94 -11.59
N GLN A 284 21.04 -2.75 -12.46
CA GLN A 284 19.88 -2.32 -13.23
C GLN A 284 18.67 -1.99 -12.33
N ASN A 285 18.43 -2.80 -11.29
CA ASN A 285 17.35 -2.52 -10.32
C ASN A 285 17.64 -1.26 -9.49
N LEU A 286 18.92 -0.99 -9.14
CA LEU A 286 19.30 0.23 -8.45
C LEU A 286 19.19 1.45 -9.37
N ALA A 287 19.66 1.34 -10.61
CA ALA A 287 19.53 2.39 -11.61
C ALA A 287 18.07 2.78 -11.84
N ASN A 288 17.18 1.78 -11.93
CA ASN A 288 15.74 2.02 -12.04
C ASN A 288 15.20 2.86 -10.86
N ARG A 289 15.61 2.53 -9.64
CA ARG A 289 15.19 3.30 -8.46
C ARG A 289 15.72 4.72 -8.46
N LEU A 290 16.98 4.92 -8.86
CA LEU A 290 17.55 6.27 -8.97
C LEU A 290 16.75 7.12 -9.96
N VAL A 291 16.37 6.55 -11.12
CA VAL A 291 15.48 7.23 -12.09
C VAL A 291 14.14 7.58 -11.47
N PHE A 292 13.53 6.65 -10.72
CA PHE A 292 12.24 6.92 -10.05
C PHE A 292 12.38 8.02 -9.00
N TRP A 293 13.46 8.01 -8.21
CA TRP A 293 13.70 9.01 -7.18
C TRP A 293 13.97 10.40 -7.78
N GLU A 294 14.75 10.46 -8.84
CA GLU A 294 15.06 11.70 -9.54
C GLU A 294 13.83 12.30 -10.23
N THR A 295 13.04 11.44 -10.88
CA THR A 295 11.73 11.85 -11.45
C THR A 295 10.81 12.38 -10.35
N GLY A 296 10.71 11.68 -9.21
CA GLY A 296 9.94 12.13 -8.06
C GLY A 296 10.42 13.45 -7.49
N TRP A 297 11.75 13.65 -7.43
CA TRP A 297 12.34 14.90 -7.01
C TRP A 297 12.03 16.05 -7.97
N GLY A 298 12.01 15.79 -9.29
CA GLY A 298 11.60 16.74 -10.31
C GLY A 298 10.15 17.18 -10.14
N ILE A 299 9.24 16.21 -9.91
CA ILE A 299 7.83 16.50 -9.61
C ILE A 299 7.73 17.35 -8.33
N PHE A 300 8.43 16.96 -7.25
CA PHE A 300 8.40 17.69 -5.99
C PHE A 300 8.87 19.14 -6.15
N LYS A 301 9.90 19.42 -6.95
CA LYS A 301 10.36 20.80 -7.17
C LYS A 301 9.29 21.71 -7.76
N ASP A 302 8.52 21.21 -8.71
CA ASP A 302 7.44 21.98 -9.35
C ASP A 302 6.19 22.13 -8.45
N TYR A 303 5.93 21.15 -7.58
CA TYR A 303 4.77 21.11 -6.67
C TYR A 303 5.21 21.09 -5.18
N TRP A 304 6.27 21.82 -4.85
CA TRP A 304 6.98 21.69 -3.56
C TRP A 304 6.12 21.96 -2.32
N LEU A 305 5.12 22.85 -2.41
CA LEU A 305 4.35 23.29 -1.24
C LEU A 305 3.31 22.26 -0.80
N THR A 306 2.42 21.90 -1.70
CA THR A 306 1.25 21.05 -1.41
C THR A 306 1.34 19.64 -2.01
N GLY A 307 2.28 19.42 -2.94
CA GLY A 307 2.33 18.21 -3.74
C GLY A 307 1.28 18.17 -4.84
N THR A 308 1.17 17.02 -5.48
CA THR A 308 0.28 16.79 -6.63
C THR A 308 -1.02 16.06 -6.30
N GLY A 309 -1.19 15.67 -5.04
CA GLY A 309 -2.23 14.75 -4.58
C GLY A 309 -1.77 13.28 -4.60
N SER A 310 -2.27 12.49 -3.67
CA SER A 310 -1.86 11.09 -3.52
C SER A 310 -2.27 10.24 -4.71
N GLY A 311 -1.37 9.38 -5.20
CA GLY A 311 -1.63 8.44 -6.29
C GLY A 311 -1.42 9.01 -7.70
N THR A 312 -0.89 10.22 -7.85
CA THR A 312 -0.71 10.91 -9.14
C THR A 312 0.65 10.68 -9.79
N TYR A 313 1.58 10.05 -9.08
CA TYR A 313 2.96 9.83 -9.53
C TYR A 313 3.03 9.12 -10.88
N GLU A 314 2.27 8.04 -11.07
CA GLU A 314 2.24 7.27 -12.33
C GLU A 314 1.85 8.13 -13.53
N LEU A 315 0.90 9.05 -13.34
CA LEU A 315 0.44 9.96 -14.37
C LEU A 315 1.52 10.97 -14.77
N LEU A 316 2.23 11.52 -13.78
CA LEU A 316 3.23 12.57 -14.00
C LEU A 316 4.59 12.02 -14.41
N PHE A 317 4.89 10.76 -14.07
CA PHE A 317 6.19 10.14 -14.31
C PHE A 317 6.70 10.32 -15.76
N PRO A 318 5.92 10.07 -16.84
CA PRO A 318 6.41 10.23 -18.20
C PRO A 318 6.79 11.67 -18.57
N MET A 319 6.19 12.66 -17.91
CA MET A 319 6.44 14.08 -18.17
C MET A 319 7.74 14.58 -17.55
N TYR A 320 8.15 13.96 -16.46
CA TYR A 320 9.36 14.33 -15.71
C TYR A 320 10.55 13.42 -16.01
N LEU A 321 10.32 12.28 -16.65
CA LEU A 321 11.35 11.34 -17.03
C LEU A 321 12.37 11.98 -17.99
N GLY A 322 13.64 11.92 -17.64
CA GLY A 322 14.75 12.37 -18.48
C GLY A 322 15.04 13.87 -18.46
N LYS A 323 14.34 14.67 -17.65
CA LYS A 323 14.69 16.09 -17.47
C LYS A 323 16.06 16.26 -16.76
N GLU A 324 16.40 15.32 -15.87
CA GLU A 324 17.61 15.35 -15.06
C GLU A 324 18.47 14.07 -15.18
N THR A 325 17.92 12.98 -15.77
CA THR A 325 18.53 11.62 -15.79
C THR A 325 19.20 11.27 -17.12
N SER A 326 19.66 12.22 -17.91
CA SER A 326 20.08 12.00 -19.32
C SER A 326 21.10 10.86 -19.54
N GLY A 327 21.95 10.54 -18.55
CA GLY A 327 22.93 9.45 -18.65
C GLY A 327 22.45 8.08 -18.17
N LEU A 328 21.53 8.03 -17.19
CA LEU A 328 21.03 6.76 -16.64
C LEU A 328 19.91 6.14 -17.49
N VAL A 329 19.19 6.97 -18.26
CA VAL A 329 18.05 6.54 -19.07
C VAL A 329 18.46 5.82 -20.35
N GLU A 330 19.73 5.96 -20.80
CA GLU A 330 20.20 5.35 -22.07
C GLU A 330 20.13 3.82 -22.13
N GLY A 331 20.23 3.14 -20.99
CA GLY A 331 20.10 1.67 -20.88
C GLY A 331 18.69 1.17 -20.55
N PHE A 332 17.71 2.05 -20.41
CA PHE A 332 16.36 1.71 -19.98
C PHE A 332 15.52 1.23 -21.15
N ALA A 333 15.34 -0.09 -21.28
CA ALA A 333 14.27 -0.66 -22.11
C ALA A 333 12.94 -0.42 -21.40
N TYR A 334 12.25 0.64 -21.72
CA TYR A 334 11.13 1.16 -20.97
C TYR A 334 9.84 0.46 -21.35
N VAL A 335 9.21 -0.20 -20.43
CA VAL A 335 7.98 -0.96 -20.70
C VAL A 335 6.77 -0.52 -19.86
N ALA A 336 6.98 0.15 -18.74
CA ALA A 336 5.85 0.51 -17.88
C ALA A 336 6.12 1.75 -17.02
N ASN A 337 5.09 2.58 -16.84
CA ASN A 337 5.10 3.64 -15.85
C ASN A 337 5.03 3.03 -14.46
N PRO A 338 5.99 3.34 -13.56
CA PRO A 338 5.92 2.88 -12.19
C PRO A 338 4.76 3.57 -11.46
N PRO A 339 3.95 2.83 -10.69
CA PRO A 339 2.82 3.41 -9.97
C PRO A 339 3.26 4.35 -8.83
N HIS A 340 4.54 4.30 -8.46
CA HIS A 340 5.11 5.09 -7.35
C HIS A 340 6.65 5.17 -7.44
N SER A 341 7.24 6.07 -6.65
CA SER A 341 8.69 6.33 -6.65
C SER A 341 9.56 5.23 -6.04
N HIS A 342 9.01 4.18 -5.46
CA HIS A 342 9.72 3.15 -4.68
C HIS A 342 10.55 3.72 -3.51
N ASN A 343 10.13 4.86 -2.96
CA ASN A 343 10.69 5.47 -1.75
C ASN A 343 9.60 6.26 -1.04
N ILE A 344 9.35 5.94 0.23
CA ILE A 344 8.23 6.54 0.97
C ILE A 344 8.40 8.04 1.17
N LEU A 345 9.61 8.54 1.42
CA LEU A 345 9.84 9.97 1.67
C LEU A 345 9.67 10.78 0.39
N ILE A 346 10.22 10.30 -0.73
CA ILE A 346 10.06 10.93 -2.04
C ILE A 346 8.60 10.90 -2.46
N GLN A 347 7.92 9.77 -2.27
CA GLN A 347 6.51 9.65 -2.62
C GLN A 347 5.64 10.60 -1.80
N ILE A 348 5.83 10.66 -0.48
CA ILE A 348 5.09 11.60 0.37
C ILE A 348 5.41 13.05 -0.02
N ALA A 349 6.67 13.37 -0.35
CA ALA A 349 7.04 14.69 -0.80
C ALA A 349 6.34 15.06 -2.13
N THR A 350 6.30 14.15 -3.10
CA THR A 350 5.57 14.38 -4.37
C THR A 350 4.07 14.48 -4.18
N ASP A 351 3.49 13.60 -3.37
CA ASP A 351 2.04 13.53 -3.18
C ASP A 351 1.49 14.70 -2.35
N THR A 352 2.23 15.13 -1.31
CA THR A 352 1.70 16.02 -0.26
C THR A 352 2.55 17.26 0.01
N GLY A 353 3.61 17.47 -0.77
CA GLY A 353 4.51 18.62 -0.65
C GLY A 353 5.30 18.65 0.66
N VAL A 354 5.97 19.77 0.89
CA VAL A 354 6.75 19.98 2.13
C VAL A 354 5.87 20.00 3.37
N ILE A 355 4.61 20.42 3.24
CA ILE A 355 3.67 20.44 4.38
C ILE A 355 3.37 19.01 4.82
N GLY A 356 2.96 18.13 3.90
CA GLY A 356 2.69 16.74 4.25
C GLY A 356 3.94 15.96 4.67
N LEU A 357 5.07 16.20 4.00
CA LEU A 357 6.35 15.62 4.41
C LEU A 357 6.72 16.06 5.85
N GLY A 358 6.55 17.35 6.18
CA GLY A 358 6.80 17.86 7.53
C GLY A 358 5.88 17.22 8.58
N LEU A 359 4.60 17.05 8.28
CA LEU A 359 3.64 16.37 9.15
C LEU A 359 4.00 14.88 9.32
N PHE A 360 4.42 14.22 8.26
CA PHE A 360 4.89 12.83 8.33
C PHE A 360 6.16 12.69 9.16
N MET A 361 7.13 13.60 9.00
CA MET A 361 8.34 13.62 9.83
C MET A 361 8.01 13.92 11.29
N ALA A 362 7.09 14.84 11.58
CA ALA A 362 6.61 15.10 12.94
C ALA A 362 5.95 13.85 13.55
N PHE A 363 5.19 13.10 12.76
CA PHE A 363 4.63 11.80 13.19
C PHE A 363 5.75 10.79 13.51
N LEU A 364 6.75 10.62 12.66
CA LEU A 364 7.87 9.72 12.93
C LEU A 364 8.66 10.14 14.18
N ILE A 365 8.91 11.45 14.34
CA ILE A 365 9.55 11.98 15.54
C ILE A 365 8.71 11.65 16.78
N ALA A 366 7.39 11.79 16.72
CA ALA A 366 6.50 11.41 17.81
C ALA A 366 6.63 9.92 18.16
N VAL A 367 6.54 9.03 17.14
CA VAL A 367 6.68 7.57 17.33
C VAL A 367 8.00 7.23 18.00
N TYR A 368 9.12 7.68 17.46
CA TYR A 368 10.44 7.30 17.97
C TYR A 368 10.78 7.97 19.31
N SER A 369 10.42 9.24 19.50
CA SER A 369 10.66 9.91 20.78
C SER A 369 9.88 9.27 21.92
N ARG A 370 8.61 8.88 21.67
CA ARG A 370 7.79 8.19 22.67
C ARG A 370 8.24 6.75 22.88
N GLY A 371 8.63 6.05 21.82
CA GLY A 371 9.27 4.73 21.91
C GLY A 371 10.53 4.76 22.79
N ILE A 372 11.45 5.67 22.53
CA ILE A 372 12.68 5.85 23.35
C ILE A 372 12.34 6.22 24.80
N TYR A 373 11.36 7.09 25.01
CA TYR A 373 10.92 7.43 26.36
C TYR A 373 10.45 6.18 27.13
N LEU A 374 9.62 5.35 26.53
CA LEU A 374 9.12 4.11 27.13
C LEU A 374 10.22 3.08 27.35
N LEU A 375 11.17 2.95 26.43
CA LEU A 375 12.33 2.07 26.57
C LEU A 375 13.20 2.45 27.77
N ARG A 376 13.24 3.73 28.17
CA ARG A 376 14.01 4.21 29.32
C ARG A 376 13.25 4.15 30.64
N ASN A 377 11.92 4.38 30.60
CA ASN A 377 11.15 4.69 31.81
C ASN A 377 10.05 3.67 32.16
N ALA A 378 9.66 2.78 31.21
CA ALA A 378 8.61 1.79 31.48
C ALA A 378 9.15 0.56 32.23
N PRO A 379 8.28 -0.26 32.88
CA PRO A 379 8.65 -1.54 33.47
C PRO A 379 9.32 -2.49 32.48
N PRO A 380 10.17 -3.44 32.93
CA PRO A 380 10.95 -4.31 32.04
C PRO A 380 10.12 -5.07 31.00
N GLU A 381 8.95 -5.60 31.39
CA GLU A 381 8.05 -6.32 30.45
C GLU A 381 7.54 -5.41 29.35
N THR A 382 7.11 -4.19 29.68
CA THR A 382 6.67 -3.17 28.74
C THR A 382 7.84 -2.70 27.86
N ARG A 383 9.06 -2.55 28.41
CA ARG A 383 10.24 -2.20 27.61
C ARG A 383 10.52 -3.24 26.53
N ASN A 384 10.44 -4.52 26.87
CA ASN A 384 10.60 -5.60 25.90
C ASN A 384 9.55 -5.48 24.78
N PHE A 385 8.28 -5.32 25.13
CA PHE A 385 7.22 -5.16 24.15
C PHE A 385 7.44 -3.96 23.23
N VAL A 386 7.75 -2.80 23.82
CA VAL A 386 8.00 -1.55 23.07
C VAL A 386 9.21 -1.67 22.15
N PHE A 387 10.28 -2.38 22.57
CA PHE A 387 11.44 -2.62 21.71
C PHE A 387 11.06 -3.37 20.45
N PHE A 388 10.39 -4.52 20.56
CA PHE A 388 10.00 -5.32 19.41
C PHE A 388 8.95 -4.62 18.54
N LEU A 389 8.03 -3.89 19.15
CA LEU A 389 7.03 -3.09 18.44
C LEU A 389 7.69 -1.95 17.63
N THR A 390 8.60 -1.21 18.23
CA THR A 390 9.35 -0.14 17.55
C THR A 390 10.22 -0.71 16.44
N LEU A 391 10.84 -1.88 16.65
CA LEU A 391 11.63 -2.56 15.63
C LEU A 391 10.77 -3.04 14.46
N SER A 392 9.53 -3.48 14.70
CA SER A 392 8.54 -3.79 13.64
C SER A 392 8.24 -2.57 12.77
N LEU A 393 7.92 -1.44 13.40
CA LEU A 393 7.67 -0.17 12.69
C LEU A 393 8.92 0.31 11.93
N THR A 394 10.10 0.18 12.54
CA THR A 394 11.38 0.56 11.92
C THR A 394 11.69 -0.31 10.70
N GLY A 395 11.50 -1.63 10.79
CA GLY A 395 11.71 -2.54 9.66
C GLY A 395 10.78 -2.20 8.48
N PHE A 396 9.52 -1.89 8.76
CA PHE A 396 8.58 -1.40 7.76
C PHE A 396 9.09 -0.10 7.11
N MET A 397 9.52 0.88 7.90
CA MET A 397 10.00 2.17 7.39
C MET A 397 11.28 2.05 6.57
N ILE A 398 12.23 1.20 6.97
CA ILE A 398 13.48 0.96 6.22
C ILE A 398 13.15 0.29 4.88
N HIS A 399 12.28 -0.75 4.86
CA HIS A 399 11.92 -1.42 3.61
C HIS A 399 11.21 -0.48 2.63
N ASN A 400 10.40 0.44 3.14
CA ASN A 400 9.72 1.45 2.33
C ASN A 400 10.65 2.58 1.81
N GLN A 401 11.95 2.60 2.12
CA GLN A 401 12.94 3.45 1.43
C GLN A 401 13.38 2.88 0.08
N ILE A 402 13.17 1.59 -0.15
CA ILE A 402 13.53 0.90 -1.40
C ILE A 402 12.31 0.28 -2.09
N GLU A 403 11.15 0.39 -1.46
CA GLU A 403 9.84 -0.02 -1.98
C GLU A 403 8.79 0.92 -1.40
N TYR A 404 7.63 1.10 -2.06
CA TYR A 404 6.56 1.93 -1.53
C TYR A 404 5.27 1.13 -1.45
N ASN A 405 5.01 0.61 -0.26
CA ASN A 405 3.81 -0.18 0.02
C ASN A 405 2.80 0.56 0.92
N TRP A 406 3.15 1.78 1.35
CA TRP A 406 2.33 2.58 2.27
C TRP A 406 0.88 2.75 1.80
N ILE A 407 0.69 3.04 0.50
CA ILE A 407 -0.64 3.32 -0.04
C ILE A 407 -1.54 2.08 -0.12
N GLN A 408 -0.97 0.88 -0.01
CA GLN A 408 -1.75 -0.35 -0.11
C GLN A 408 -2.48 -0.63 1.20
N ILE A 409 -3.77 -0.95 1.10
CA ILE A 409 -4.66 -1.05 2.26
C ILE A 409 -4.20 -2.11 3.27
N HIS A 410 -3.63 -3.21 2.81
CA HIS A 410 -3.09 -4.29 3.64
C HIS A 410 -1.80 -3.91 4.39
N PHE A 411 -1.28 -2.70 4.21
CA PHE A 411 -0.19 -2.14 5.02
C PHE A 411 -0.63 -1.00 5.90
N ILE A 412 -1.46 -0.08 5.40
CA ILE A 412 -1.97 1.02 6.21
C ILE A 412 -2.63 0.49 7.48
N TYR A 413 -3.49 -0.54 7.36
CA TYR A 413 -4.24 -1.04 8.51
C TYR A 413 -3.38 -1.73 9.55
N PRO A 414 -2.53 -2.73 9.22
CA PRO A 414 -1.61 -3.32 10.20
C PRO A 414 -0.63 -2.31 10.78
N PHE A 415 -0.12 -1.38 9.96
CA PHE A 415 0.79 -0.34 10.44
C PHE A 415 0.10 0.59 11.45
N VAL A 416 -1.08 1.10 11.14
CA VAL A 416 -1.88 1.94 12.04
C VAL A 416 -2.22 1.18 13.34
N PHE A 417 -2.50 -0.12 13.25
CA PHE A 417 -2.75 -0.95 14.42
C PHE A 417 -1.51 -1.06 15.32
N LEU A 418 -0.31 -1.24 14.76
CA LEU A 418 0.93 -1.26 15.55
C LEU A 418 1.30 0.12 16.11
N VAL A 419 1.05 1.19 15.35
CA VAL A 419 1.19 2.57 15.86
C VAL A 419 0.23 2.80 17.03
N PHE A 420 -1.01 2.35 16.93
CA PHE A 420 -1.96 2.40 18.04
C PHE A 420 -1.48 1.60 19.26
N ALA A 421 -0.85 0.43 19.05
CA ALA A 421 -0.30 -0.35 20.17
C ALA A 421 0.78 0.43 20.93
N LEU A 422 1.66 1.15 20.21
CA LEU A 422 2.65 2.02 20.85
C LEU A 422 2.00 3.21 21.57
N ASP A 423 1.01 3.85 20.93
CA ASP A 423 0.21 4.92 21.50
C ASP A 423 -0.53 4.50 22.77
N PHE A 424 -1.07 3.27 22.78
CA PHE A 424 -1.72 2.69 23.95
C PHE A 424 -0.74 2.54 25.11
N MET A 425 0.46 2.01 24.86
CA MET A 425 1.51 1.89 25.88
C MET A 425 2.00 3.26 26.37
N ASP A 426 2.14 4.23 25.47
CA ASP A 426 2.52 5.58 25.82
C ASP A 426 1.49 6.22 26.78
N ARG A 427 0.21 6.11 26.46
CA ARG A 427 -0.88 6.61 27.33
C ARG A 427 -0.92 5.93 28.69
N LYS A 428 -0.64 4.63 28.74
CA LYS A 428 -0.66 3.85 29.98
C LYS A 428 0.49 4.20 30.92
N TYR A 429 1.69 4.43 30.39
CA TYR A 429 2.92 4.57 31.19
C TYR A 429 3.51 5.99 31.18
N SER A 430 2.97 6.92 30.42
CA SER A 430 3.38 8.32 30.52
C SER A 430 2.76 8.97 31.76
N LEU A 431 3.60 9.17 32.76
CA LEU A 431 3.19 9.78 34.05
C LEU A 431 2.80 11.26 33.96
N LYS A 432 3.12 11.95 32.87
CA LYS A 432 2.63 13.30 32.62
C LYS A 432 1.25 13.22 31.97
N LYS A 433 0.20 13.49 32.75
CA LYS A 433 -1.11 13.86 32.23
C LYS A 433 -0.89 14.89 31.12
N SER A 434 -0.97 14.43 29.88
CA SER A 434 -0.94 15.30 28.72
C SER A 434 -1.99 16.39 28.93
N SER A 435 -1.55 17.64 28.98
CA SER A 435 -2.40 18.80 29.17
C SER A 435 -3.15 19.18 27.88
N VAL A 436 -3.51 18.21 27.06
CA VAL A 436 -4.38 18.47 25.91
C VAL A 436 -5.73 18.93 26.47
N LYS A 437 -6.06 20.18 26.18
CA LYS A 437 -7.31 20.81 26.63
C LYS A 437 -8.49 19.92 26.30
N LYS A 438 -9.36 19.77 27.29
CA LYS A 438 -10.62 19.03 27.18
C LYS A 438 -11.44 19.52 25.99
N ILE A 439 -11.45 18.79 24.90
CA ILE A 439 -12.36 19.06 23.79
C ILE A 439 -13.78 18.81 24.29
N ASN A 440 -14.67 19.75 24.06
CA ASN A 440 -16.08 19.62 24.44
C ASN A 440 -16.64 18.35 23.78
N SER A 441 -17.26 17.49 24.58
CA SER A 441 -17.80 16.20 24.11
C SER A 441 -18.80 16.35 22.95
N LEU A 442 -19.52 17.46 22.89
CA LEU A 442 -20.45 17.78 21.81
C LEU A 442 -19.72 18.04 20.50
N ILE A 443 -18.64 18.84 20.55
CA ILE A 443 -17.80 19.12 19.35
C ILE A 443 -17.13 17.83 18.88
N HIS A 444 -16.57 17.04 19.78
CA HIS A 444 -15.92 15.78 19.47
C HIS A 444 -16.89 14.79 18.79
N ASN A 445 -18.09 14.63 19.36
CA ASN A 445 -19.12 13.74 18.80
C ASN A 445 -19.65 14.26 17.45
N GLY A 446 -19.79 15.58 17.30
CA GLY A 446 -20.18 16.21 16.05
C GLY A 446 -19.15 15.95 14.94
N VAL A 447 -17.87 16.16 15.23
CA VAL A 447 -16.77 15.90 14.30
C VAL A 447 -16.73 14.42 13.89
N LEU A 448 -16.83 13.49 14.84
CA LEU A 448 -16.83 12.05 14.53
C LEU A 448 -18.05 11.64 13.72
N THR A 449 -19.22 12.18 14.02
CA THR A 449 -20.44 11.91 13.23
C THR A 449 -20.29 12.43 11.81
N ALA A 450 -19.80 13.67 11.64
CA ALA A 450 -19.50 14.23 10.32
C ALA A 450 -18.50 13.37 9.55
N PHE A 451 -17.46 12.89 10.21
CA PHE A 451 -16.45 11.99 9.61
C PHE A 451 -17.09 10.69 9.11
N ILE A 452 -18.00 10.06 9.89
CA ILE A 452 -18.70 8.85 9.48
C ILE A 452 -19.60 9.13 8.27
N LEU A 453 -20.38 10.23 8.30
CA LEU A 453 -21.28 10.58 7.21
C LEU A 453 -20.52 10.86 5.91
N VAL A 454 -19.48 11.69 5.97
CA VAL A 454 -18.63 12.02 4.82
C VAL A 454 -17.94 10.75 4.29
N GLY A 455 -17.38 9.92 5.17
CA GLY A 455 -16.74 8.69 4.78
C GLY A 455 -17.67 7.67 4.13
N THR A 456 -18.89 7.53 4.66
CA THR A 456 -19.90 6.64 4.06
C THR A 456 -20.29 7.14 2.68
N PHE A 457 -20.59 8.44 2.54
CA PHE A 457 -20.93 9.06 1.26
C PHE A 457 -19.80 8.89 0.22
N SER A 458 -18.56 9.20 0.60
CA SER A 458 -17.40 9.05 -0.29
C SER A 458 -17.16 7.60 -0.69
N THR A 459 -17.33 6.65 0.24
CA THR A 459 -17.14 5.22 -0.04
C THR A 459 -18.19 4.68 -0.99
N VAL A 460 -19.45 5.08 -0.84
CA VAL A 460 -20.55 4.71 -1.73
C VAL A 460 -20.36 5.30 -3.12
N ASN A 461 -20.00 6.59 -3.21
CA ASN A 461 -19.74 7.23 -4.50
C ASN A 461 -18.54 6.59 -5.22
N TYR A 462 -17.48 6.32 -4.50
CA TYR A 462 -16.31 5.61 -5.05
C TYR A 462 -16.69 4.25 -5.62
N TYR A 463 -17.44 3.44 -4.86
CA TYR A 463 -17.88 2.12 -5.34
C TYR A 463 -18.72 2.24 -6.61
N LYS A 464 -19.74 3.10 -6.62
CA LYS A 464 -20.61 3.30 -7.78
C LYS A 464 -19.84 3.78 -9.00
N TYR A 465 -18.94 4.74 -8.80
CA TYR A 465 -18.05 5.25 -9.84
C TYR A 465 -17.20 4.13 -10.46
N GLN A 466 -16.49 3.38 -9.63
CA GLN A 466 -15.60 2.32 -10.09
C GLN A 466 -16.36 1.16 -10.74
N ALA A 467 -17.53 0.78 -10.21
CA ALA A 467 -18.38 -0.24 -10.81
C ALA A 467 -18.86 0.16 -12.22
N LEU A 468 -19.22 1.44 -12.43
CA LEU A 468 -19.55 1.95 -13.76
C LEU A 468 -18.38 1.83 -14.73
N ILE A 469 -17.19 2.28 -14.32
CA ILE A 469 -15.98 2.26 -15.16
C ILE A 469 -15.56 0.83 -15.51
N TYR A 470 -15.50 -0.07 -14.54
CA TYR A 470 -14.94 -1.41 -14.75
C TYR A 470 -15.93 -2.45 -15.25
N GLU A 471 -17.23 -2.26 -15.07
CA GLU A 471 -18.24 -3.28 -15.35
C GLU A 471 -19.24 -2.90 -16.45
N LYS A 472 -19.52 -1.62 -16.61
CA LYS A 472 -20.56 -1.15 -17.53
C LYS A 472 -20.03 -0.37 -18.73
N ILE A 473 -18.99 0.43 -18.55
CA ILE A 473 -18.35 1.17 -19.64
C ILE A 473 -17.32 0.26 -20.33
N ILE A 474 -17.82 -0.75 -21.05
CA ILE A 474 -17.00 -1.79 -21.70
C ILE A 474 -17.03 -1.66 -23.23
N PRO A 475 -16.02 -2.20 -23.96
CA PRO A 475 -16.02 -2.23 -25.41
C PRO A 475 -17.26 -2.94 -25.97
N GLY A 476 -17.95 -2.29 -26.92
CA GLY A 476 -19.16 -2.82 -27.53
C GLY A 476 -20.48 -2.27 -27.00
N THR A 477 -20.45 -1.50 -25.91
CA THR A 477 -21.63 -0.74 -25.45
C THR A 477 -22.06 0.27 -26.50
N GLY A 478 -23.36 0.31 -26.84
CA GLY A 478 -23.88 1.27 -27.84
C GLY A 478 -23.70 2.72 -27.40
N VAL A 479 -23.53 3.65 -28.36
CA VAL A 479 -23.16 5.07 -28.10
C VAL A 479 -24.12 5.74 -27.11
N ALA A 480 -25.44 5.55 -27.28
CA ALA A 480 -26.43 6.17 -26.40
C ALA A 480 -26.30 5.70 -24.95
N ASN A 481 -26.12 4.38 -24.75
CA ASN A 481 -25.91 3.81 -23.42
C ASN A 481 -24.55 4.24 -22.84
N LEU A 482 -23.52 4.32 -23.66
CA LEU A 482 -22.20 4.75 -23.24
C LEU A 482 -22.21 6.20 -22.74
N LEU A 483 -22.91 7.10 -23.46
CA LEU A 483 -23.11 8.49 -23.05
C LEU A 483 -23.84 8.58 -21.70
N MET A 484 -24.92 7.81 -21.56
CA MET A 484 -25.71 7.78 -20.32
C MET A 484 -24.83 7.31 -19.12
N LEU A 485 -24.10 6.20 -19.29
CA LEU A 485 -23.24 5.65 -18.25
C LEU A 485 -22.07 6.57 -17.91
N THR A 486 -21.49 7.25 -18.90
CA THR A 486 -20.42 8.23 -18.70
C THR A 486 -20.92 9.43 -17.89
N ASN A 487 -22.10 9.96 -18.26
CA ASN A 487 -22.73 11.05 -17.51
C ASN A 487 -23.10 10.62 -16.08
N GLU A 488 -23.60 9.40 -15.89
CA GLU A 488 -23.83 8.85 -14.55
C GLU A 488 -22.54 8.76 -13.74
N ALA A 489 -21.44 8.27 -14.31
CA ALA A 489 -20.15 8.20 -13.64
C ALA A 489 -19.64 9.60 -13.21
N LYS A 490 -19.79 10.61 -14.07
CA LYS A 490 -19.45 12.02 -13.75
C LYS A 490 -20.26 12.58 -12.58
N THR A 491 -21.46 12.09 -12.29
CA THR A 491 -22.22 12.52 -11.10
C THR A 491 -21.57 12.06 -9.79
N TYR A 492 -20.87 10.92 -9.80
CA TYR A 492 -20.17 10.42 -8.62
C TYR A 492 -18.76 10.99 -8.46
N CYS A 493 -18.12 11.38 -9.54
CA CYS A 493 -16.81 12.05 -9.56
C CYS A 493 -16.76 13.15 -10.65
N PRO A 494 -17.23 14.37 -10.36
CA PRO A 494 -17.29 15.44 -11.38
C PRO A 494 -15.92 15.87 -11.94
N GLY A 495 -14.86 15.72 -11.16
CA GLY A 495 -13.50 16.07 -11.57
C GLY A 495 -12.69 14.91 -12.17
N CYS A 496 -13.32 13.75 -12.38
CA CYS A 496 -12.65 12.58 -12.94
C CYS A 496 -12.72 12.58 -14.47
N GLY A 497 -11.57 12.49 -15.13
CA GLY A 497 -11.50 12.45 -16.59
C GLY A 497 -11.57 11.03 -17.20
N TRP A 498 -11.40 9.99 -16.37
CA TRP A 498 -11.38 8.62 -16.83
C TRP A 498 -12.65 8.16 -17.58
N PRO A 499 -13.88 8.52 -17.16
CA PRO A 499 -15.08 8.16 -17.88
C PRO A 499 -15.08 8.67 -19.33
N GLY A 500 -14.65 9.89 -19.52
CA GLY A 500 -14.52 10.50 -20.85
C GLY A 500 -13.44 9.83 -21.71
N LEU A 501 -12.31 9.43 -21.11
CA LEU A 501 -11.28 8.67 -21.82
C LEU A 501 -11.77 7.29 -22.27
N GLU A 502 -12.47 6.56 -21.43
CA GLU A 502 -13.03 5.25 -21.80
C GLU A 502 -14.17 5.40 -22.82
N MET A 503 -14.99 6.44 -22.71
CA MET A 503 -15.97 6.79 -23.74
C MET A 503 -15.29 7.06 -25.09
N THR A 504 -14.29 7.92 -25.11
CA THR A 504 -13.54 8.25 -26.33
C THR A 504 -12.92 7.01 -26.97
N LYS A 505 -12.27 6.15 -26.19
CA LYS A 505 -11.70 4.89 -26.66
C LYS A 505 -12.75 3.98 -27.31
N ASN A 506 -13.93 3.89 -26.70
CA ASN A 506 -15.05 3.10 -27.25
C ASN A 506 -15.60 3.71 -28.54
N LEU A 507 -15.74 5.04 -28.62
CA LEU A 507 -16.17 5.75 -29.83
C LEU A 507 -15.17 5.53 -30.98
N ILE A 508 -13.87 5.63 -30.73
CA ILE A 508 -12.81 5.32 -31.70
C ILE A 508 -12.92 3.87 -32.18
N SER A 509 -13.13 2.92 -31.26
CA SER A 509 -13.32 1.51 -31.61
C SER A 509 -14.57 1.27 -32.47
N GLN A 510 -15.67 1.99 -32.22
CA GLN A 510 -16.88 1.94 -33.05
C GLN A 510 -16.66 2.55 -34.42
N TYR A 511 -15.98 3.69 -34.52
CA TYR A 511 -15.62 4.29 -35.81
C TYR A 511 -14.81 3.34 -36.68
N ARG A 512 -13.86 2.61 -36.12
CA ARG A 512 -13.08 1.61 -36.86
C ARG A 512 -13.93 0.49 -37.46
N ARG A 513 -15.05 0.13 -36.80
CA ARG A 513 -15.98 -0.92 -37.27
C ARG A 513 -17.02 -0.38 -38.28
N ASN A 514 -17.50 0.82 -38.04
CA ASN A 514 -18.52 1.48 -38.84
C ASN A 514 -18.19 2.98 -38.94
N PRO A 515 -17.43 3.39 -39.97
CA PRO A 515 -16.99 4.76 -40.13
C PRO A 515 -18.16 5.74 -40.30
N ASN A 516 -18.37 6.57 -39.27
CA ASN A 516 -19.34 7.65 -39.26
C ASN A 516 -18.68 8.90 -38.66
N PRO A 517 -18.52 10.01 -39.46
CA PRO A 517 -17.86 11.23 -38.99
C PRO A 517 -18.45 11.80 -37.68
N ALA A 518 -19.75 11.63 -37.42
CA ALA A 518 -20.38 12.11 -36.20
C ALA A 518 -19.80 11.46 -34.94
N ILE A 519 -19.33 10.20 -35.03
CA ILE A 519 -18.68 9.49 -33.93
C ILE A 519 -17.36 10.18 -33.57
N LEU A 520 -16.58 10.61 -34.54
CA LEU A 520 -15.32 11.32 -34.30
C LEU A 520 -15.55 12.70 -33.67
N VAL A 521 -16.60 13.40 -34.08
CA VAL A 521 -16.98 14.70 -33.47
C VAL A 521 -17.34 14.51 -32.01
N SER A 522 -18.13 13.46 -31.69
CA SER A 522 -18.47 13.12 -30.30
C SER A 522 -17.23 12.76 -29.48
N ALA A 523 -16.32 11.98 -30.04
CA ALA A 523 -15.07 11.60 -29.38
C ALA A 523 -14.17 12.82 -29.11
N GLU A 524 -14.06 13.75 -30.06
CA GLU A 524 -13.28 14.97 -29.90
C GLU A 524 -13.89 15.93 -28.86
N THR A 525 -15.22 16.02 -28.82
CA THR A 525 -15.93 16.85 -27.84
C THR A 525 -15.67 16.33 -26.42
N GLU A 526 -15.74 15.04 -26.22
CA GLU A 526 -15.44 14.40 -24.93
C GLU A 526 -13.98 14.61 -24.51
N LEU A 527 -13.03 14.50 -25.45
CA LEU A 527 -11.61 14.75 -25.16
C LEU A 527 -11.32 16.20 -24.75
N LYS A 528 -12.05 17.19 -25.28
CA LYS A 528 -11.91 18.59 -24.85
C LYS A 528 -12.28 18.76 -23.38
N GLU A 529 -13.33 18.09 -22.92
CA GLU A 529 -13.70 18.09 -21.51
C GLU A 529 -12.65 17.37 -20.66
N VAL A 530 -12.20 16.20 -21.09
CA VAL A 530 -11.13 15.44 -20.42
C VAL A 530 -9.85 16.27 -20.28
N ALA A 531 -9.49 17.05 -21.30
CA ALA A 531 -8.30 17.90 -21.27
C ALA A 531 -8.35 18.98 -20.19
N LEU A 532 -9.53 19.43 -19.84
CA LEU A 532 -9.73 20.39 -18.72
C LEU A 532 -9.64 19.71 -17.35
N LEU A 533 -10.14 18.46 -17.24
CA LEU A 533 -10.19 17.71 -15.98
C LEU A 533 -8.86 17.04 -15.65
N THR A 534 -8.17 16.49 -16.64
CA THR A 534 -6.92 15.74 -16.49
C THR A 534 -5.86 16.17 -17.52
N PRO A 535 -5.35 17.40 -17.46
CA PRO A 535 -4.47 17.97 -18.49
C PRO A 535 -3.17 17.19 -18.69
N PHE A 536 -2.75 16.42 -17.72
CA PHE A 536 -1.50 15.63 -17.73
C PHE A 536 -1.68 14.19 -18.23
N ASN A 537 -2.90 13.76 -18.55
CA ASN A 537 -3.13 12.40 -19.03
C ASN A 537 -2.74 12.26 -20.50
N LEU A 538 -1.63 11.58 -20.79
CA LEU A 538 -1.10 11.42 -22.13
C LEU A 538 -2.03 10.69 -23.09
N ARG A 539 -2.97 9.89 -22.61
CA ARG A 539 -3.95 9.17 -23.43
C ARG A 539 -4.83 10.11 -24.26
N GLN A 540 -5.13 11.31 -23.76
CA GLN A 540 -5.88 12.31 -24.50
C GLN A 540 -5.17 12.69 -25.81
N PHE A 541 -3.85 12.88 -25.79
CA PHE A 541 -3.08 13.21 -26.99
C PHE A 541 -3.02 12.04 -27.97
N ILE A 542 -2.93 10.81 -27.46
CA ILE A 542 -2.94 9.61 -28.28
C ILE A 542 -4.29 9.46 -28.99
N TYR A 543 -5.39 9.60 -28.26
CA TYR A 543 -6.73 9.48 -28.84
C TYR A 543 -7.04 10.63 -29.81
N LEU A 544 -6.61 11.85 -29.51
CA LEU A 544 -6.76 12.96 -30.43
C LEU A 544 -5.93 12.76 -31.69
N ALA A 545 -4.71 12.24 -31.59
CA ALA A 545 -3.88 11.89 -32.74
C ALA A 545 -4.52 10.80 -33.62
N GLU A 546 -5.15 9.79 -33.01
CA GLU A 546 -5.93 8.79 -33.77
C GLU A 546 -7.11 9.45 -34.50
N ILE A 547 -7.86 10.32 -33.85
CA ILE A 547 -8.97 11.06 -34.51
C ILE A 547 -8.45 11.86 -35.68
N ARG A 548 -7.34 12.60 -35.53
CA ARG A 548 -6.72 13.36 -36.63
C ARG A 548 -6.25 12.45 -37.76
N SER A 549 -5.72 11.27 -37.48
CA SER A 549 -5.32 10.31 -38.48
C SER A 549 -6.52 9.80 -39.32
N PHE A 550 -7.66 9.55 -38.67
CA PHE A 550 -8.90 9.19 -39.38
C PHE A 550 -9.47 10.34 -40.24
N GLN A 551 -9.19 11.58 -39.85
CA GLN A 551 -9.55 12.78 -40.62
C GLN A 551 -8.52 13.11 -41.72
N ALA A 552 -7.53 12.24 -41.96
CA ALA A 552 -6.41 12.44 -42.89
C ALA A 552 -5.53 13.66 -42.56
N ASN A 553 -5.60 14.19 -41.36
CA ASN A 553 -4.74 15.29 -40.86
C ASN A 553 -3.46 14.73 -40.21
N TRP A 554 -2.57 14.21 -41.04
CA TRP A 554 -1.37 13.50 -40.61
C TRP A 554 -0.35 14.37 -39.90
N ASP A 555 -0.22 15.64 -40.30
CA ASP A 555 0.73 16.57 -39.66
C ASP A 555 0.36 16.89 -38.24
N GLU A 556 -0.92 17.13 -37.97
CA GLU A 556 -1.42 17.34 -36.59
C GLU A 556 -1.36 16.06 -35.79
N ALA A 557 -1.75 14.93 -36.35
CA ALA A 557 -1.64 13.63 -35.71
C ALA A 557 -0.20 13.36 -35.26
N LYS A 558 0.79 13.59 -36.12
CA LYS A 558 2.22 13.44 -35.83
C LYS A 558 2.67 14.37 -34.68
N LYS A 559 2.24 15.63 -34.68
CA LYS A 559 2.56 16.59 -33.62
C LYS A 559 2.02 16.10 -32.26
N LEU A 560 0.78 15.63 -32.24
CA LEU A 560 0.14 15.11 -31.02
C LEU A 560 0.82 13.85 -30.49
N TYR A 561 1.21 12.92 -31.38
CA TYR A 561 2.02 11.76 -30.96
C TYR A 561 3.38 12.17 -30.42
N VAL A 562 4.06 13.11 -31.07
CA VAL A 562 5.32 13.64 -30.57
C VAL A 562 5.12 14.29 -29.21
N GLN A 563 4.02 15.00 -28.99
CA GLN A 563 3.70 15.59 -27.69
C GLN A 563 3.44 14.52 -26.62
N ALA A 564 2.67 13.47 -26.95
CA ALA A 564 2.42 12.35 -26.04
C ALA A 564 3.72 11.61 -25.64
N PHE A 565 4.68 11.53 -26.55
CA PHE A 565 5.91 10.77 -26.39
C PHE A 565 7.18 11.62 -26.31
N LYS A 566 7.07 12.94 -26.25
CA LYS A 566 8.20 13.89 -26.31
C LYS A 566 9.27 13.61 -25.27
N ASN A 567 8.88 13.11 -24.13
CA ASN A 567 9.76 12.79 -23.00
C ASN A 567 9.97 11.28 -22.80
N THR A 568 9.43 10.43 -23.69
CA THR A 568 9.59 8.98 -23.59
C THR A 568 10.42 8.48 -24.77
N LYS A 569 11.44 7.66 -24.52
CA LYS A 569 12.15 6.88 -25.56
C LYS A 569 11.24 5.89 -26.31
N MET A 570 9.94 5.88 -26.05
CA MET A 570 8.94 5.12 -26.83
C MET A 570 8.86 5.54 -28.30
N LYS A 571 9.62 6.56 -28.73
CA LYS A 571 9.80 6.89 -30.16
C LYS A 571 10.17 5.69 -31.03
N ALA A 572 10.86 4.71 -30.48
CA ALA A 572 11.37 3.56 -31.24
C ALA A 572 10.40 2.37 -31.34
N LEU A 573 9.38 2.24 -30.49
CA LEU A 573 8.63 0.98 -30.38
C LEU A 573 7.15 1.02 -30.77
N GLY A 574 6.50 2.17 -30.83
CA GLY A 574 5.05 2.24 -31.04
C GLY A 574 4.59 3.19 -32.14
N GLY A 575 5.18 4.37 -32.25
CA GLY A 575 4.70 5.40 -33.17
C GLY A 575 4.79 4.99 -34.63
N CYS A 576 5.82 4.24 -35.02
CA CYS A 576 6.04 3.82 -36.40
C CYS A 576 5.12 2.68 -36.85
N ARG A 577 4.73 1.76 -36.00
CA ARG A 577 3.83 0.65 -36.40
C ARG A 577 2.39 1.06 -36.59
N ILE A 578 1.96 2.19 -36.02
CA ILE A 578 0.58 2.69 -36.14
C ILE A 578 0.40 3.51 -37.43
N PHE A 579 1.47 4.17 -37.95
CA PHE A 579 1.39 5.10 -39.06
C PHE A 579 1.77 4.53 -40.43
N SER A 580 2.40 3.38 -40.53
CA SER A 580 2.74 2.86 -41.84
C SER A 580 2.59 1.35 -41.92
N SER A 581 1.85 0.93 -42.96
CA SER A 581 2.07 -0.35 -43.62
C SER A 581 3.47 -0.44 -44.27
N ASN A 582 4.30 0.61 -44.18
CA ASN A 582 5.66 0.66 -44.70
C ASN A 582 6.63 1.24 -43.64
N PRO A 583 7.50 0.41 -43.03
CA PRO A 583 8.45 0.82 -41.98
C PRO A 583 9.47 1.88 -42.44
N ASP A 584 9.71 2.01 -43.71
CA ASP A 584 10.74 2.92 -44.28
C ASP A 584 10.31 4.40 -44.34
N LYS A 585 9.07 4.72 -43.96
CA LYS A 585 8.55 6.10 -43.93
C LYS A 585 8.58 6.74 -42.55
N CYS A 586 9.20 6.12 -41.57
CA CYS A 586 9.42 6.63 -40.23
C CYS A 586 10.84 7.06 -40.01
#